data_275993de67f9b6f516b5007933cc4048
#
_entry.id   275993de67f9b6f516b5007933cc4048
#
_cell.length_a   1.000
_cell.length_b   1.000
_cell.length_c   1.000
_cell.angle_alpha   90.00
_cell.angle_beta   90.00
_cell.angle_gamma   90.00
#
_symmetry.space_group_name_H-M   'P 1'
#
loop_
_entity.id
_entity.type
_entity.pdbx_description
1 polymer ?
#
loop_
_entity_poly.entity_id
_entity_poly.type
_entity_poly.pdbx_seq_one_letter_code
_entity_poly.pdbx_strand_id
1 'polypeptide(L)'
;MNKEEFVEKYWTVVGGQKKDAVIAVDTFVDILSDVLKSGDYLYIGSLGKFETKDIPEKTMTYLKVDKAGQQYTKPAYKKITFRPSKALKDKLERD
;
A
#
# COMPACT_ATOMS: atom_id res chain seq x y z
N MET A 1 -2.68 7.90 12.65
CA MET A 1 -1.29 8.45 12.60
C MET A 1 -0.98 8.86 11.17
N ASN A 2 -0.51 10.08 10.99
CA ASN A 2 -0.08 10.57 9.68
C ASN A 2 1.44 10.42 9.53
N LYS A 3 1.96 10.85 8.37
CA LYS A 3 3.40 10.75 8.09
C LYS A 3 4.24 11.52 9.10
N GLU A 4 3.81 12.73 9.46
CA GLU A 4 4.56 13.57 10.41
C GLU A 4 4.68 12.91 11.77
N GLU A 5 3.60 12.35 12.28
CA GLU A 5 3.59 11.62 13.54
C GLU A 5 4.44 10.36 13.46
N PHE A 6 4.42 9.69 12.34
CA PHE A 6 5.26 8.50 12.11
C PHE A 6 6.74 8.86 12.12
N VAL A 7 7.11 9.96 11.45
CA VAL A 7 8.49 10.46 11.43
C VAL A 7 8.96 10.78 12.84
N GLU A 8 8.13 11.46 13.65
CA GLU A 8 8.45 11.77 15.04
C GLU A 8 8.72 10.50 15.85
N LYS A 9 7.89 9.49 15.68
CA LYS A 9 8.05 8.23 16.38
C LYS A 9 9.31 7.50 15.94
N TYR A 10 9.60 7.48 14.65
CA TYR A 10 10.82 6.90 14.10
C TYR A 10 12.05 7.59 14.68
N TRP A 11 12.04 8.91 14.66
CA TRP A 11 13.13 9.72 15.21
C TRP A 11 13.34 9.45 16.70
N THR A 12 12.27 9.33 17.47
CA THR A 12 12.35 9.03 18.89
C THR A 12 13.05 7.69 19.14
N VAL A 13 12.77 6.68 18.30
CA VAL A 13 13.35 5.34 18.46
C VAL A 13 14.80 5.30 18.02
N VAL A 14 15.10 5.88 16.85
CA VAL A 14 16.42 5.77 16.22
C VAL A 14 17.40 6.80 16.77
N GLY A 15 16.92 7.99 17.09
CA GLY A 15 17.76 9.11 17.51
C GLY A 15 18.38 9.85 16.33
N GLY A 16 19.41 10.65 16.62
CA GLY A 16 20.05 11.46 15.62
C GLY A 16 19.28 12.73 15.29
N GLN A 17 19.43 13.23 14.05
CA GLN A 17 18.75 14.44 13.63
C GLN A 17 17.41 14.12 12.98
N LYS A 18 16.42 14.96 13.24
CA LYS A 18 15.07 14.78 12.70
C LYS A 18 15.07 14.77 11.16
N LYS A 19 15.91 15.60 10.52
CA LYS A 19 16.00 15.62 9.06
C LYS A 19 16.37 14.27 8.48
N ASP A 20 17.19 13.50 9.18
CA ASP A 20 17.58 12.17 8.73
C ASP A 20 16.42 11.20 8.83
N ALA A 21 15.57 11.35 9.84
CA ALA A 21 14.35 10.56 9.98
C ALA A 21 13.37 10.84 8.83
N VAL A 22 13.21 12.11 8.47
CA VAL A 22 12.36 12.49 7.33
C VAL A 22 12.88 11.84 6.05
N ILE A 23 14.18 11.93 5.80
CA ILE A 23 14.82 11.35 4.61
C ILE A 23 14.61 9.82 4.59
N ALA A 24 14.79 9.17 5.73
CA ALA A 24 14.65 7.71 5.82
C ALA A 24 13.23 7.25 5.47
N VAL A 25 12.22 7.91 6.03
CA VAL A 25 10.82 7.57 5.76
C VAL A 25 10.46 7.86 4.31
N ASP A 26 10.84 9.02 3.79
CA ASP A 26 10.56 9.40 2.41
C ASP A 26 11.26 8.46 1.42
N THR A 27 12.50 8.08 1.70
CA THR A 27 13.25 7.16 0.84
C THR A 27 12.58 5.79 0.81
N PHE A 28 12.11 5.30 1.94
CA PHE A 28 11.39 4.02 1.99
C PHE A 28 10.14 4.07 1.11
N VAL A 29 9.35 5.13 1.23
CA VAL A 29 8.13 5.29 0.44
C VAL A 29 8.45 5.37 -1.05
N ASP A 30 9.49 6.11 -1.43
CA ASP A 30 9.89 6.25 -2.83
C ASP A 30 10.34 4.92 -3.42
N ILE A 31 11.16 4.16 -2.69
CA ILE A 31 11.63 2.85 -3.14
C ILE A 31 10.47 1.88 -3.27
N LEU A 32 9.58 1.83 -2.29
CA LEU A 32 8.40 0.96 -2.34
C LEU A 32 7.52 1.31 -3.56
N SER A 33 7.31 2.60 -3.79
CA SER A 33 6.52 3.07 -4.94
C SER A 33 7.14 2.63 -6.26
N ASP A 34 8.46 2.75 -6.39
CA ASP A 34 9.16 2.35 -7.61
C ASP A 34 9.10 0.84 -7.83
N VAL A 35 9.25 0.05 -6.78
CA VAL A 35 9.15 -1.41 -6.85
C VAL A 35 7.76 -1.80 -7.35
N LEU A 36 6.72 -1.22 -6.77
CA LEU A 36 5.34 -1.54 -7.16
C LEU A 36 5.02 -1.06 -8.57
N LYS A 37 5.54 0.11 -8.96
CA LYS A 37 5.35 0.65 -10.31
C LYS A 37 5.97 -0.24 -11.38
N SER A 38 7.10 -0.87 -11.07
CA SER A 38 7.77 -1.79 -12.00
C SER A 38 7.08 -3.15 -12.12
N GLY A 39 6.05 -3.41 -11.33
CA GLY A 39 5.34 -4.68 -11.32
C GLY A 39 5.99 -5.74 -10.43
N ASP A 40 6.98 -5.34 -9.66
CA ASP A 40 7.64 -6.22 -8.69
C ASP A 40 6.93 -6.18 -7.34
N TYR A 41 7.43 -6.91 -6.38
CA TYR A 41 6.88 -6.97 -5.03
C TYR A 41 7.95 -6.68 -3.99
N LEU A 42 7.51 -6.30 -2.79
CA LEU A 42 8.39 -6.16 -1.64
C LEU A 42 7.91 -7.10 -0.54
N TYR A 43 8.79 -7.99 -0.11
CA TYR A 43 8.51 -8.90 0.99
C TYR A 43 9.42 -8.58 2.17
N ILE A 44 8.80 -8.31 3.31
CA ILE A 44 9.51 -8.11 4.59
C ILE A 44 8.94 -9.11 5.57
N GLY A 45 9.75 -10.07 6.00
CA GLY A 45 9.29 -11.24 6.77
C GLY A 45 8.52 -10.92 8.05
N SER A 46 8.85 -9.82 8.72
CA SER A 46 8.17 -9.39 9.95
C SER A 46 6.95 -8.51 9.69
N LEU A 47 6.74 -8.10 8.46
CA LEU A 47 5.65 -7.20 8.08
C LEU A 47 4.66 -7.88 7.14
N GLY A 48 5.12 -8.30 5.98
CA GLY A 48 4.28 -8.92 4.97
C GLY A 48 4.76 -8.64 3.57
N LYS A 49 3.86 -8.80 2.62
CA LYS A 49 4.16 -8.67 1.20
C LYS A 49 3.30 -7.57 0.57
N PHE A 50 3.97 -6.63 -0.06
CA PHE A 50 3.33 -5.61 -0.91
C PHE A 50 3.47 -6.04 -2.36
N GLU A 51 2.36 -6.09 -3.08
CA GLU A 51 2.37 -6.45 -4.50
C GLU A 51 1.29 -5.71 -5.25
N THR A 52 1.41 -5.71 -6.57
CA THR A 52 0.37 -5.17 -7.45
C THR A 52 -0.23 -6.29 -8.27
N LYS A 53 -1.51 -6.16 -8.57
CA LYS A 53 -2.23 -7.05 -9.47
C LYS A 53 -2.78 -6.24 -10.63
N ASP A 54 -2.64 -6.78 -11.84
CA ASP A 54 -3.25 -6.17 -13.02
C ASP A 54 -4.72 -6.56 -13.05
N ILE A 55 -5.58 -5.55 -12.98
CA ILE A 55 -7.03 -5.74 -13.11
C ILE A 55 -7.40 -5.37 -14.53
N PRO A 56 -7.95 -6.34 -15.31
CA PRO A 56 -8.29 -6.09 -16.70
C PRO A 56 -9.46 -5.14 -16.85
N GLU A 57 -9.57 -4.56 -18.04
CA GLU A 57 -10.71 -3.76 -18.42
C GLU A 57 -11.99 -4.59 -18.30
N LYS A 58 -13.03 -3.99 -17.74
CA LYS A 58 -14.34 -4.63 -17.60
C LYS A 58 -15.43 -3.76 -18.17
N THR A 59 -16.37 -4.38 -18.88
CA THR A 59 -17.63 -3.74 -19.26
C THR A 59 -18.68 -4.15 -18.23
N MET A 60 -19.32 -3.17 -17.64
CA MET A 60 -20.32 -3.38 -16.59
C MET A 60 -21.64 -2.74 -16.99
N THR A 61 -22.73 -3.30 -16.47
CA THR A 61 -24.08 -2.79 -16.75
C THR A 61 -24.57 -2.03 -15.50
N TYR A 62 -25.14 -0.84 -15.72
CA TYR A 62 -25.75 -0.07 -14.63
C TYR A 62 -26.97 -0.82 -14.08
N LEU A 63 -27.05 -0.88 -12.76
CA LEU A 63 -28.16 -1.52 -12.06
C LEU A 63 -29.23 -0.53 -11.60
N LYS A 64 -28.95 0.78 -11.70
CA LYS A 64 -29.90 1.82 -11.32
C LYS A 64 -31.05 1.89 -12.33
N VAL A 65 -32.25 2.09 -11.84
CA VAL A 65 -33.48 2.08 -12.66
C VAL A 65 -33.41 3.08 -13.83
N ASP A 66 -32.91 4.29 -13.59
CA ASP A 66 -32.80 5.33 -14.61
C ASP A 66 -31.72 5.05 -15.66
N LYS A 67 -30.83 4.11 -15.37
CA LYS A 67 -29.73 3.73 -16.25
C LYS A 67 -29.69 2.23 -16.56
N ALA A 68 -30.76 1.51 -16.22
CA ALA A 68 -30.85 0.08 -16.44
C ALA A 68 -30.63 -0.25 -17.92
N GLY A 69 -29.77 -1.24 -18.18
CA GLY A 69 -29.43 -1.65 -19.53
C GLY A 69 -28.29 -0.88 -20.18
N GLN A 70 -27.87 0.24 -19.62
CA GLN A 70 -26.71 0.97 -20.12
C GLN A 70 -25.43 0.30 -19.62
N GLN A 71 -24.42 0.32 -20.46
CA GLN A 71 -23.12 -0.27 -20.15
C GLN A 71 -22.07 0.82 -19.98
N TYR A 72 -21.10 0.56 -19.13
CA TYR A 72 -19.92 1.41 -18.98
C TYR A 72 -18.68 0.56 -18.90
N THR A 73 -17.55 1.11 -19.33
CA THR A 73 -16.28 0.42 -19.32
C THR A 73 -15.42 0.93 -18.19
N LYS A 74 -14.98 0.02 -17.35
CA LYS A 74 -13.98 0.30 -16.32
C LYS A 74 -12.61 0.01 -16.95
N PRO A 75 -11.71 1.02 -17.04
CA PRO A 75 -10.40 0.79 -17.66
C PRO A 75 -9.56 -0.16 -16.81
N ALA A 76 -8.60 -0.82 -17.46
CA ALA A 76 -7.62 -1.64 -16.76
C ALA A 76 -6.82 -0.78 -15.79
N TYR A 77 -6.48 -1.33 -14.63
CA TYR A 77 -5.69 -0.63 -13.62
C TYR A 77 -4.85 -1.59 -12.81
N LYS A 78 -3.88 -1.05 -12.08
CA LYS A 78 -3.07 -1.83 -11.14
C LYS A 78 -3.62 -1.65 -9.73
N LYS A 79 -3.93 -2.76 -9.09
CA LYS A 79 -4.43 -2.77 -7.71
C LYS A 79 -3.29 -3.13 -6.77
N ILE A 80 -3.09 -2.31 -5.75
CA ILE A 80 -2.11 -2.57 -4.71
C ILE A 80 -2.74 -3.47 -3.67
N THR A 81 -2.03 -4.55 -3.29
CA THR A 81 -2.46 -5.45 -2.24
C THR A 81 -1.35 -5.62 -1.21
N PHE A 82 -1.75 -5.73 0.05
CA PHE A 82 -0.86 -6.02 1.15
C PHE A 82 -1.33 -7.29 1.85
N ARG A 83 -0.42 -8.26 1.98
CA ARG A 83 -0.69 -9.49 2.73
C ARG A 83 0.17 -9.51 3.97
N PRO A 84 -0.41 -9.43 5.17
CA PRO A 84 0.37 -9.46 6.39
C PRO A 84 1.04 -10.82 6.57
N SER A 85 2.24 -10.80 7.17
CA SER A 85 2.95 -12.03 7.52
C SER A 85 2.30 -12.67 8.75
N LYS A 86 2.60 -13.96 8.95
CA LYS A 86 2.16 -14.64 10.16
C LYS A 86 2.74 -13.97 11.42
N ALA A 87 4.00 -13.54 11.35
CA ALA A 87 4.64 -12.84 12.46
C ALA A 87 3.88 -11.56 12.85
N LEU A 88 3.44 -10.78 11.85
CA LEU A 88 2.65 -9.58 12.12
C LEU A 88 1.27 -9.92 12.69
N LYS A 89 0.60 -10.92 12.13
CA LYS A 89 -0.71 -11.37 12.62
C LYS A 89 -0.63 -11.83 14.08
N ASP A 90 0.38 -12.64 14.39
CA ASP A 90 0.59 -13.14 15.76
C ASP A 90 0.83 -11.98 16.72
N LYS A 91 1.61 -10.99 16.30
CA LYS A 91 1.89 -9.81 17.10
C LYS A 91 0.63 -8.98 17.39
N LEU A 92 -0.27 -8.88 16.43
CA LEU A 92 -1.52 -8.15 16.58
C LEU A 92 -2.53 -8.87 17.47
N GLU A 93 -2.48 -10.20 17.52
CA GLU A 93 -3.37 -11.02 18.34
C GLU A 93 -2.90 -11.11 19.81
N ARG A 94 -1.68 -10.68 20.10
CA ARG A 94 -1.17 -10.65 21.46
C ARG A 94 -1.64 -9.40 22.20
N ASP A 95 -2.00 -9.58 23.45
CA ASP A 95 -2.35 -8.50 24.33
C ASP A 95 -1.13 -7.72 24.84
#